data_5e91f6bb3132e7898ca5ba41390baf2a
#
_entry.id   5e91f6bb3132e7898ca5ba41390baf2a
#
_cell.length_a   1.000
_cell.length_b   1.000
_cell.length_c   1.000
_cell.angle_alpha   90.00
_cell.angle_beta   90.00
_cell.angle_gamma   90.00
#
_symmetry.space_group_name_H-M   'P 1'
#
loop_
_entity.id
_entity.type
_entity.pdbx_description
1 polymer ?
#
loop_
_entity_poly.entity_id
_entity_poly.type
_entity_poly.pdbx_seq_one_letter_code
_entity_poly.pdbx_strand_id
1 'polypeptide(L)'
;VTGQVIGNEDCLFVNIFTPYISQKPLLPVMVWFHGGGYVRGGSHQFGPAFLMREDLVLVTVNYRLGVLGFLSTGDRNLPGNYGMLDQIESLKWVKNHISNFGGDPQQVTIFGESAGGAITHLLALSPLAAGLFHKCILQSASALCDWSIEKSPLEYALKVADGKHQTCMNTTIMFNRF
;
A
#
# COMPACT_ATOMS: atom_id res chain seq x y z
N VAL A 1 19.58 5.49 14.54
CA VAL A 1 18.13 5.39 14.84
C VAL A 1 17.94 5.90 16.23
N THR A 2 17.22 7.00 16.43
CA THR A 2 17.15 7.79 17.68
C THR A 2 16.31 7.13 18.77
N GLY A 3 15.80 5.90 18.59
CA GLY A 3 14.93 5.22 19.57
C GLY A 3 13.57 5.89 19.84
N GLN A 4 13.28 6.98 19.12
CA GLN A 4 12.01 7.69 19.29
C GLN A 4 10.91 6.98 18.50
N VAL A 5 9.86 6.57 19.17
CA VAL A 5 8.64 6.10 18.51
C VAL A 5 7.90 7.30 17.93
N ILE A 6 7.68 7.28 16.63
CA ILE A 6 6.89 8.29 15.90
C ILE A 6 5.71 7.60 15.24
N GLY A 7 4.54 8.23 15.28
CA GLY A 7 3.32 7.73 14.67
C GLY A 7 2.27 7.31 15.69
N ASN A 8 1.17 6.82 15.17
CA ASN A 8 0.00 6.35 15.94
C ASN A 8 -0.61 5.17 15.18
N GLU A 9 -1.23 4.22 15.91
CA GLU A 9 -1.96 3.10 15.30
C GLU A 9 -3.23 3.56 14.56
N ASP A 10 -3.83 4.69 14.95
CA ASP A 10 -4.84 5.37 14.14
C ASP A 10 -4.15 6.14 13.01
N CYS A 11 -3.75 5.42 11.97
CA CYS A 11 -2.87 5.90 10.91
C CYS A 11 -3.39 5.64 9.47
N LEU A 12 -4.59 5.10 9.32
CA LEU A 12 -5.16 4.81 8.01
C LEU A 12 -5.71 6.07 7.34
N PHE A 13 -4.81 6.90 6.84
CA PHE A 13 -5.11 8.15 6.16
C PHE A 13 -4.66 8.11 4.71
N VAL A 14 -5.35 8.89 3.88
CA VAL A 14 -4.91 9.28 2.55
C VAL A 14 -4.59 10.77 2.53
N ASN A 15 -3.53 11.16 1.84
CA ASN A 15 -3.27 12.57 1.53
C ASN A 15 -3.56 12.79 0.05
N ILE A 16 -4.23 13.89 -0.25
CA ILE A 16 -4.61 14.27 -1.61
C ILE A 16 -3.95 15.60 -1.94
N PHE A 17 -3.22 15.60 -3.03
CA PHE A 17 -2.59 16.78 -3.58
C PHE A 17 -3.22 17.06 -4.95
N THR A 18 -3.79 18.24 -5.12
CA THR A 18 -4.46 18.64 -6.35
C THR A 18 -4.16 20.11 -6.65
N PRO A 19 -3.92 20.46 -7.92
CA PRO A 19 -3.77 21.87 -8.29
C PRO A 19 -5.10 22.64 -8.19
N TYR A 20 -6.24 21.95 -8.36
CA TYR A 20 -7.56 22.56 -8.42
C TYR A 20 -8.64 21.65 -7.85
N ILE A 21 -9.49 22.17 -6.97
CA ILE A 21 -10.56 21.39 -6.31
C ILE A 21 -11.79 21.19 -7.22
N SER A 22 -12.07 22.12 -8.13
CA SER A 22 -13.33 22.14 -8.90
C SER A 22 -13.10 22.30 -10.40
N GLN A 23 -12.03 21.74 -10.93
CA GLN A 23 -11.70 21.84 -12.35
C GLN A 23 -12.50 20.86 -13.20
N LYS A 24 -12.87 21.30 -14.40
CA LYS A 24 -13.32 20.44 -15.50
C LYS A 24 -12.51 20.78 -16.75
N PRO A 25 -12.01 19.78 -17.49
CA PRO A 25 -12.17 18.34 -17.25
C PRO A 25 -11.43 17.86 -15.99
N LEU A 26 -11.87 16.70 -15.42
CA LEU A 26 -11.22 16.07 -14.29
C LEU A 26 -9.80 15.58 -14.68
N LEU A 27 -8.89 15.62 -13.72
CA LEU A 27 -7.48 15.27 -13.91
C LEU A 27 -7.20 13.78 -13.68
N PRO A 28 -6.21 13.18 -14.36
CA PRO A 28 -5.76 11.83 -14.06
C PRO A 28 -5.29 11.71 -12.60
N VAL A 29 -5.51 10.56 -12.01
CA VAL A 29 -5.19 10.27 -10.61
C VAL A 29 -4.01 9.31 -10.53
N MET A 30 -3.02 9.63 -9.69
CA MET A 30 -1.92 8.73 -9.35
C MET A 30 -1.98 8.38 -7.86
N VAL A 31 -2.03 7.08 -7.51
CA VAL A 31 -2.10 6.59 -6.14
C VAL A 31 -0.79 5.92 -5.78
N TRP A 32 -0.10 6.47 -4.79
CA TRP A 32 1.21 6.02 -4.33
C TRP A 32 1.12 5.07 -3.15
N PHE A 33 1.75 3.90 -3.26
CA PHE A 33 2.00 2.97 -2.18
C PHE A 33 3.48 2.96 -1.83
N HIS A 34 3.81 3.36 -0.60
CA HIS A 34 5.20 3.46 -0.16
C HIS A 34 5.85 2.09 0.04
N GLY A 35 7.18 2.04 -0.05
CA GLY A 35 7.97 0.88 0.30
C GLY A 35 8.32 0.81 1.79
N GLY A 36 9.38 0.08 2.11
CA GLY A 36 9.87 -0.10 3.47
C GLY A 36 9.73 -1.53 4.00
N GLY A 37 9.77 -2.51 3.10
CA GLY A 37 9.77 -3.95 3.45
C GLY A 37 8.51 -4.38 4.21
N TYR A 38 7.40 -3.64 4.07
CA TYR A 38 6.13 -3.87 4.75
C TYR A 38 6.15 -3.68 6.27
N VAL A 39 7.26 -3.24 6.84
CA VAL A 39 7.44 -3.10 8.29
C VAL A 39 7.65 -1.66 8.73
N ARG A 40 7.98 -0.77 7.80
CA ARG A 40 8.23 0.64 8.06
C ARG A 40 7.82 1.50 6.87
N GLY A 41 7.79 2.82 7.08
CA GLY A 41 7.43 3.79 6.06
C GLY A 41 6.12 4.50 6.39
N GLY A 42 5.73 5.40 5.51
CA GLY A 42 4.49 6.15 5.63
C GLY A 42 4.37 7.18 4.50
N SER A 43 3.15 7.56 4.21
CA SER A 43 2.82 8.52 3.14
C SER A 43 3.47 9.90 3.31
N HIS A 44 3.74 10.30 4.58
CA HIS A 44 4.36 11.59 4.92
C HIS A 44 5.79 11.76 4.37
N GLN A 45 6.46 10.67 3.98
CA GLN A 45 7.82 10.71 3.44
C GLN A 45 7.87 11.14 1.97
N PHE A 46 6.72 11.18 1.31
CA PHE A 46 6.61 11.40 -0.13
C PHE A 46 5.78 12.65 -0.42
N GLY A 47 6.48 13.73 -0.69
CA GLY A 47 5.86 15.02 -1.02
C GLY A 47 5.48 15.13 -2.51
N PRO A 48 4.57 16.05 -2.84
CA PRO A 48 4.02 16.21 -4.19
C PRO A 48 4.91 17.02 -5.14
N ALA A 49 6.00 17.63 -4.68
CA ALA A 49 6.69 18.74 -5.33
C ALA A 49 7.08 18.54 -6.80
N PHE A 50 7.39 17.32 -7.22
CA PHE A 50 7.78 17.03 -8.61
C PHE A 50 6.56 16.68 -9.47
N LEU A 51 5.67 15.81 -8.98
CA LEU A 51 4.50 15.36 -9.75
C LEU A 51 3.47 16.47 -9.92
N MET A 52 3.34 17.38 -8.96
CA MET A 52 2.42 18.52 -9.04
C MET A 52 2.86 19.63 -10.00
N ARG A 53 3.93 19.41 -10.77
CA ARG A 53 4.26 20.24 -11.94
C ARG A 53 3.40 19.88 -13.15
N GLU A 54 2.80 18.70 -13.12
CA GLU A 54 1.89 18.20 -14.13
C GLU A 54 0.45 18.30 -13.65
N ASP A 55 -0.50 18.37 -14.59
CA ASP A 55 -1.92 18.43 -14.30
C ASP A 55 -2.44 17.03 -13.92
N LEU A 56 -2.29 16.67 -12.64
CA LEU A 56 -2.75 15.42 -12.07
C LEU A 56 -3.19 15.59 -10.60
N VAL A 57 -3.90 14.61 -10.08
CA VAL A 57 -4.18 14.46 -8.65
C VAL A 57 -3.30 13.33 -8.11
N LEU A 58 -2.46 13.66 -7.11
CA LEU A 58 -1.66 12.68 -6.40
C LEU A 58 -2.34 12.28 -5.10
N VAL A 59 -2.46 10.98 -4.87
CA VAL A 59 -2.93 10.39 -3.61
C VAL A 59 -1.80 9.57 -3.01
N THR A 60 -1.43 9.80 -1.74
CA THR A 60 -0.50 8.95 -1.00
C THR A 60 -1.22 8.27 0.15
N VAL A 61 -0.94 6.98 0.35
CA VAL A 61 -1.74 6.10 1.20
C VAL A 61 -0.89 5.54 2.33
N ASN A 62 -1.44 5.56 3.56
CA ASN A 62 -0.96 4.73 4.65
C ASN A 62 -1.69 3.39 4.66
N TYR A 63 -1.00 2.34 5.11
CA TYR A 63 -1.55 1.00 5.30
C TYR A 63 -0.87 0.33 6.50
N ARG A 64 -1.53 -0.64 7.12
CA ARG A 64 -0.97 -1.37 8.27
C ARG A 64 0.30 -2.11 7.88
N LEU A 65 1.27 -2.08 8.77
CA LEU A 65 2.62 -2.61 8.58
C LEU A 65 2.93 -3.69 9.61
N GLY A 66 4.01 -4.43 9.36
CA GLY A 66 4.54 -5.44 10.27
C GLY A 66 3.49 -6.50 10.64
N VAL A 67 3.51 -6.91 11.89
CA VAL A 67 2.60 -7.95 12.42
C VAL A 67 1.13 -7.53 12.33
N LEU A 68 0.81 -6.25 12.53
CA LEU A 68 -0.55 -5.75 12.47
C LEU A 68 -1.12 -5.74 11.05
N GLY A 69 -0.25 -5.58 10.04
CA GLY A 69 -0.66 -5.56 8.65
C GLY A 69 -0.61 -6.92 7.96
N PHE A 70 0.31 -7.80 8.40
CA PHE A 70 0.66 -8.93 7.56
C PHE A 70 0.83 -10.27 8.28
N LEU A 71 0.72 -10.35 9.63
CA LEU A 71 0.82 -11.62 10.33
C LEU A 71 -0.30 -12.57 9.90
N SER A 72 0.07 -13.82 9.61
CA SER A 72 -0.86 -14.87 9.20
C SER A 72 -0.46 -16.22 9.75
N THR A 73 -1.43 -17.05 10.08
CA THR A 73 -1.24 -18.48 10.37
C THR A 73 -1.53 -19.35 9.15
N GLY A 74 -1.92 -18.75 8.03
CA GLY A 74 -2.25 -19.46 6.81
C GLY A 74 -3.64 -20.11 6.83
N ASP A 75 -4.45 -19.79 7.84
CA ASP A 75 -5.80 -20.31 8.03
C ASP A 75 -6.84 -19.18 8.21
N ARG A 76 -8.09 -19.56 8.50
CA ARG A 76 -9.18 -18.60 8.67
C ARG A 76 -9.14 -17.84 10.01
N ASN A 77 -8.36 -18.29 11.01
CA ASN A 77 -8.32 -17.64 12.31
C ASN A 77 -7.48 -16.35 12.24
N LEU A 78 -6.37 -16.41 11.47
CA LEU A 78 -5.53 -15.25 11.22
C LEU A 78 -5.12 -15.26 9.73
N PRO A 79 -5.99 -14.81 8.82
CA PRO A 79 -5.75 -14.90 7.38
C PRO A 79 -4.64 -13.97 6.91
N GLY A 80 -4.31 -12.89 7.63
CA GLY A 80 -3.31 -11.91 7.25
C GLY A 80 -3.76 -10.94 6.15
N ASN A 81 -2.77 -10.31 5.50
CA ASN A 81 -2.99 -9.39 4.37
C ASN A 81 -3.82 -8.13 4.69
N TYR A 82 -3.93 -7.75 5.96
CA TYR A 82 -4.72 -6.59 6.36
C TYR A 82 -4.20 -5.29 5.75
N GLY A 83 -2.87 -5.15 5.59
CA GLY A 83 -2.27 -4.02 4.88
C GLY A 83 -2.67 -3.97 3.40
N MET A 84 -2.85 -5.13 2.74
CA MET A 84 -3.38 -5.19 1.36
C MET A 84 -4.86 -4.78 1.31
N LEU A 85 -5.65 -5.21 2.30
CA LEU A 85 -7.07 -4.82 2.39
C LEU A 85 -7.21 -3.32 2.63
N ASP A 86 -6.33 -2.70 3.43
CA ASP A 86 -6.30 -1.25 3.63
C ASP A 86 -6.09 -0.51 2.30
N GLN A 87 -5.21 -1.04 1.44
CA GLN A 87 -4.95 -0.45 0.12
C GLN A 87 -6.14 -0.62 -0.83
N ILE A 88 -6.81 -1.77 -0.80
CA ILE A 88 -8.04 -1.98 -1.57
C ILE A 88 -9.12 -1.00 -1.10
N GLU A 89 -9.30 -0.80 0.20
CA GLU A 89 -10.25 0.18 0.73
C GLU A 89 -9.88 1.61 0.32
N SER A 90 -8.60 1.97 0.33
CA SER A 90 -8.17 3.28 -0.17
C SER A 90 -8.50 3.48 -1.65
N LEU A 91 -8.35 2.45 -2.47
CA LEU A 91 -8.72 2.52 -3.89
C LEU A 91 -10.24 2.62 -4.09
N LYS A 92 -11.04 1.93 -3.28
CA LYS A 92 -12.51 2.09 -3.28
C LYS A 92 -12.89 3.52 -2.89
N TRP A 93 -12.21 4.06 -1.88
CA TRP A 93 -12.39 5.45 -1.48
C TRP A 93 -12.06 6.42 -2.63
N VAL A 94 -10.91 6.23 -3.30
CA VAL A 94 -10.53 7.02 -4.48
C VAL A 94 -11.62 6.95 -5.55
N LYS A 95 -12.07 5.76 -5.90
CA LYS A 95 -13.12 5.55 -6.91
C LYS A 95 -14.40 6.33 -6.60
N ASN A 96 -14.78 6.39 -5.31
CA ASN A 96 -16.06 6.99 -4.89
C ASN A 96 -15.97 8.50 -4.63
N HIS A 97 -14.80 9.03 -4.33
CA HIS A 97 -14.69 10.39 -3.77
C HIS A 97 -13.72 11.32 -4.50
N ILE A 98 -12.79 10.79 -5.31
CA ILE A 98 -11.69 11.60 -5.87
C ILE A 98 -12.18 12.71 -6.81
N SER A 99 -13.37 12.55 -7.39
CA SER A 99 -13.99 13.59 -8.23
C SER A 99 -14.30 14.88 -7.47
N ASN A 100 -14.52 14.80 -6.15
CA ASN A 100 -14.68 15.97 -5.29
C ASN A 100 -13.38 16.79 -5.12
N PHE A 101 -12.25 16.19 -5.50
CA PHE A 101 -10.92 16.79 -5.46
C PHE A 101 -10.36 17.05 -6.87
N GLY A 102 -11.22 17.05 -7.89
CA GLY A 102 -10.84 17.31 -9.28
C GLY A 102 -10.20 16.13 -9.99
N GLY A 103 -10.17 14.93 -9.40
CA GLY A 103 -9.59 13.71 -10.00
C GLY A 103 -10.62 12.90 -10.78
N ASP A 104 -10.18 12.26 -11.87
CA ASP A 104 -11.00 11.37 -12.69
C ASP A 104 -10.91 9.93 -12.16
N PRO A 105 -11.99 9.38 -11.58
CA PRO A 105 -12.00 8.00 -11.10
C PRO A 105 -11.89 6.96 -12.22
N GLN A 106 -12.03 7.36 -13.50
CA GLN A 106 -11.85 6.51 -14.68
C GLN A 106 -10.41 6.56 -15.23
N GLN A 107 -9.53 7.35 -14.64
CA GLN A 107 -8.12 7.48 -15.05
C GLN A 107 -7.18 7.33 -13.85
N VAL A 108 -7.30 6.22 -13.13
CA VAL A 108 -6.50 5.92 -11.94
C VAL A 108 -5.28 5.08 -12.31
N THR A 109 -4.08 5.56 -11.96
CA THR A 109 -2.82 4.82 -12.04
C THR A 109 -2.32 4.54 -10.64
N ILE A 110 -2.07 3.28 -10.29
CA ILE A 110 -1.41 2.90 -9.04
C ILE A 110 0.09 2.75 -9.26
N PHE A 111 0.90 3.15 -8.29
CA PHE A 111 2.35 3.02 -8.40
C PHE A 111 3.01 2.91 -7.02
N GLY A 112 4.19 2.30 -6.98
CA GLY A 112 4.93 2.13 -5.74
C GLY A 112 6.34 1.66 -5.98
N GLU A 113 7.20 1.85 -4.97
CA GLU A 113 8.61 1.47 -4.99
C GLU A 113 8.88 0.37 -3.98
N SER A 114 9.81 -0.55 -4.29
CA SER A 114 10.19 -1.66 -3.41
C SER A 114 8.97 -2.48 -2.98
N ALA A 115 8.70 -2.63 -1.68
CA ALA A 115 7.48 -3.28 -1.19
C ALA A 115 6.20 -2.68 -1.80
N GLY A 116 6.14 -1.35 -2.01
CA GLY A 116 5.04 -0.69 -2.72
C GLY A 116 4.91 -1.12 -4.17
N GLY A 117 6.03 -1.39 -4.87
CA GLY A 117 6.03 -1.95 -6.22
C GLY A 117 5.49 -3.39 -6.25
N ALA A 118 5.90 -4.24 -5.30
CA ALA A 118 5.37 -5.59 -5.15
C ALA A 118 3.86 -5.58 -4.85
N ILE A 119 3.42 -4.73 -3.92
CA ILE A 119 2.01 -4.47 -3.62
C ILE A 119 1.23 -4.09 -4.88
N THR A 120 1.74 -3.11 -5.63
CA THR A 120 1.11 -2.66 -6.89
C THR A 120 0.89 -3.82 -7.85
N HIS A 121 1.89 -4.71 -7.99
CA HIS A 121 1.74 -5.90 -8.83
C HIS A 121 0.70 -6.90 -8.26
N LEU A 122 0.72 -7.13 -6.97
CA LEU A 122 -0.24 -8.02 -6.31
C LEU A 122 -1.67 -7.51 -6.43
N LEU A 123 -1.89 -6.20 -6.30
CA LEU A 123 -3.19 -5.58 -6.56
C LEU A 123 -3.62 -5.77 -8.02
N ALA A 124 -2.68 -5.69 -8.98
CA ALA A 124 -2.99 -5.95 -10.39
C ALA A 124 -3.40 -7.40 -10.68
N LEU A 125 -2.98 -8.34 -9.84
CA LEU A 125 -3.35 -9.76 -9.92
C LEU A 125 -4.58 -10.10 -9.07
N SER A 126 -5.00 -9.23 -8.15
CA SER A 126 -6.08 -9.49 -7.19
C SER A 126 -7.46 -9.23 -7.79
N PRO A 127 -8.37 -10.22 -7.76
CA PRO A 127 -9.77 -10.01 -8.15
C PRO A 127 -10.48 -8.94 -7.30
N LEU A 128 -10.06 -8.75 -6.03
CA LEU A 128 -10.65 -7.76 -5.13
C LEU A 128 -10.36 -6.32 -5.56
N ALA A 129 -9.31 -6.10 -6.35
CA ALA A 129 -8.93 -4.79 -6.87
C ALA A 129 -9.46 -4.55 -8.30
N ALA A 130 -10.21 -5.49 -8.86
CA ALA A 130 -10.74 -5.38 -10.22
C ALA A 130 -11.62 -4.13 -10.39
N GLY A 131 -11.31 -3.33 -11.42
CA GLY A 131 -12.04 -2.10 -11.73
C GLY A 131 -11.82 -0.93 -10.77
N LEU A 132 -10.80 -0.99 -9.89
CA LEU A 132 -10.43 0.10 -8.97
C LEU A 132 -9.32 1.00 -9.56
N PHE A 133 -8.59 0.53 -10.55
CA PHE A 133 -7.55 1.28 -11.27
C PHE A 133 -7.43 0.81 -12.72
N HIS A 134 -6.67 1.54 -13.53
CA HIS A 134 -6.59 1.35 -14.98
C HIS A 134 -5.16 1.08 -15.46
N LYS A 135 -4.16 1.57 -14.72
CA LYS A 135 -2.72 1.44 -15.04
C LYS A 135 -1.92 1.20 -13.78
N CYS A 136 -0.75 0.58 -13.91
CA CYS A 136 0.17 0.40 -12.80
C CYS A 136 1.62 0.66 -13.23
N ILE A 137 2.43 1.16 -12.29
CA ILE A 137 3.87 1.38 -12.45
C ILE A 137 4.58 0.68 -11.29
N LEU A 138 5.45 -0.26 -11.60
CA LEU A 138 6.21 -1.05 -10.64
C LEU A 138 7.65 -0.54 -10.59
N GLN A 139 8.08 -0.02 -9.44
CA GLN A 139 9.43 0.48 -9.27
C GLN A 139 10.21 -0.43 -8.31
N SER A 140 11.33 -0.97 -8.82
CA SER A 140 12.30 -1.76 -8.04
C SER A 140 11.75 -3.04 -7.38
N ALA A 141 10.58 -3.53 -7.76
CA ALA A 141 10.06 -4.81 -7.29
C ALA A 141 8.84 -5.28 -8.08
N SER A 142 8.52 -6.56 -7.89
CA SER A 142 7.29 -7.19 -8.38
C SER A 142 6.83 -8.30 -7.43
N ALA A 143 5.65 -8.86 -7.66
CA ALA A 143 5.16 -10.03 -6.93
C ALA A 143 6.04 -11.28 -7.09
N LEU A 144 6.96 -11.29 -8.06
CA LEU A 144 7.88 -12.40 -8.32
C LEU A 144 9.19 -12.31 -7.53
N CYS A 145 9.43 -11.23 -6.79
CA CYS A 145 10.57 -11.15 -5.88
C CYS A 145 10.42 -12.18 -4.76
N ASP A 146 11.48 -12.88 -4.42
CA ASP A 146 11.46 -13.97 -3.43
C ASP A 146 10.95 -13.55 -2.06
N TRP A 147 11.14 -12.28 -1.70
CA TRP A 147 10.70 -11.69 -0.45
C TRP A 147 9.26 -11.14 -0.49
N SER A 148 8.62 -11.12 -1.67
CA SER A 148 7.28 -10.52 -1.82
C SER A 148 6.18 -11.35 -1.18
N ILE A 149 6.37 -12.67 -1.09
CA ILE A 149 5.35 -13.62 -0.61
C ILE A 149 6.00 -14.62 0.35
N GLU A 150 5.47 -14.72 1.59
CA GLU A 150 5.88 -15.74 2.55
C GLU A 150 5.26 -17.11 2.20
N LYS A 151 6.12 -18.13 2.12
CA LYS A 151 5.70 -19.48 1.75
C LYS A 151 5.31 -20.35 2.96
N SER A 152 5.75 -19.96 4.16
CA SER A 152 5.57 -20.70 5.41
C SER A 152 4.99 -19.81 6.51
N PRO A 153 3.79 -19.25 6.35
CA PRO A 153 3.24 -18.24 7.24
C PRO A 153 3.10 -18.70 8.69
N LEU A 154 2.68 -19.95 8.92
CA LEU A 154 2.55 -20.49 10.27
C LEU A 154 3.90 -20.56 11.00
N GLU A 155 4.95 -21.03 10.31
CA GLU A 155 6.29 -21.09 10.91
C GLU A 155 6.80 -19.71 11.32
N TYR A 156 6.52 -18.71 10.47
CA TYR A 156 6.85 -17.33 10.78
C TYR A 156 6.05 -16.83 11.98
N ALA A 157 4.73 -17.06 12.02
CA ALA A 157 3.86 -16.65 13.12
C ALA A 157 4.32 -17.25 14.46
N LEU A 158 4.72 -18.52 14.48
CA LEU A 158 5.27 -19.17 15.66
C LEU A 158 6.60 -18.53 16.13
N LYS A 159 7.48 -18.18 15.21
CA LYS A 159 8.72 -17.44 15.53
C LYS A 159 8.45 -16.07 16.17
N VAL A 160 7.42 -15.38 15.67
CA VAL A 160 6.97 -14.11 16.27
C VAL A 160 6.42 -14.33 17.68
N ALA A 161 5.59 -15.34 17.88
CA ALA A 161 4.99 -15.67 19.19
C ALA A 161 6.05 -16.06 20.23
N ASP A 162 7.11 -16.80 19.83
CA ASP A 162 8.22 -17.19 20.69
C ASP A 162 9.16 -16.03 21.08
N GLY A 163 8.92 -14.81 20.59
CA GLY A 163 9.81 -13.67 20.80
C GLY A 163 11.18 -13.81 20.16
N LYS A 164 11.39 -14.84 19.33
CA LYS A 164 12.67 -15.12 18.66
C LYS A 164 12.89 -14.27 17.42
N HIS A 165 11.91 -13.51 17.03
CA HIS A 165 11.99 -12.60 15.89
C HIS A 165 12.57 -11.27 16.29
N GLN A 166 13.89 -11.24 16.51
CA GLN A 166 14.64 -9.98 16.62
C GLN A 166 14.90 -9.47 15.21
N THR A 167 14.43 -8.27 14.96
CA THR A 167 14.77 -7.37 13.85
C THR A 167 13.98 -7.51 12.56
N CYS A 168 13.34 -6.46 12.26
CA CYS A 168 12.58 -6.04 11.08
C CYS A 168 13.31 -6.06 9.72
N MET A 169 14.39 -6.78 9.53
CA MET A 169 15.15 -6.72 8.28
C MET A 169 14.84 -7.83 7.26
N ASN A 170 14.12 -8.86 7.67
CA ASN A 170 13.74 -9.96 6.76
C ASN A 170 12.24 -10.29 6.88
N THR A 171 11.40 -9.29 7.01
CA THR A 171 9.96 -9.51 7.08
C THR A 171 9.43 -9.73 5.68
N THR A 172 9.43 -10.96 5.26
CA THR A 172 8.72 -11.43 4.07
C THR A 172 7.23 -11.40 4.40
N ILE A 173 6.43 -10.88 3.49
CA ILE A 173 4.98 -10.83 3.67
C ILE A 173 4.37 -12.19 3.50
N MET A 174 3.35 -12.40 4.29
CA MET A 174 2.52 -13.59 4.25
C MET A 174 1.32 -13.34 3.34
N PHE A 175 1.30 -13.98 2.19
CA PHE A 175 0.09 -14.04 1.39
C PHE A 175 -0.55 -15.41 1.53
N ASN A 176 -1.72 -15.45 2.13
CA ASN A 176 -2.65 -16.52 1.88
C ASN A 176 -3.42 -16.20 0.60
N ARG A 177 -3.76 -17.23 -0.18
CA ARG A 177 -4.48 -17.11 -1.45
C ARG A 177 -5.69 -16.18 -1.30
N PHE A 178 -5.75 -15.17 -2.17
CA PHE A 178 -6.99 -14.48 -2.49
C PHE A 178 -7.91 -15.39 -3.30
#